data_0154d5ab129b64abb2b743fb0de8056e
#
_entry.id   0154d5ab129b64abb2b743fb0de8056e
#
_cell.length_a   1.000
_cell.length_b   1.000
_cell.length_c   1.000
_cell.angle_alpha   90.00
_cell.angle_beta   90.00
_cell.angle_gamma   90.00
#
_symmetry.space_group_name_H-M   'P 1'
#
loop_
_entity.id
_entity.type
_entity.pdbx_description
1 polymer ?
#
loop_
_entity_poly.entity_id
_entity_poly.type
_entity_poly.pdbx_seq_one_letter_code
_entity_poly.pdbx_strand_id
1 'polypeptide(L)'
;MMAGSDSKAVAGGSARHIPVLARRCGDWLAPRDGGLYVDATFGAGGYARLILQTPGARVIGIDRDSAAIAAGAALVEEANGRLTLVEDRFSNLAWAAGGEAVADGIVFDLGVSSMQLDEAERGFSFRFDGPLDMRMGREGPTAADIVARAGERDLAAIIATLGEERHARGIARAIVKARGAAPIETTRTLAEVVARAAGGRELAIHPATRTFQALRIFVNDELGELARGLAAAETALKPNGRLVVVAFHSLEDRIVKTFLAERSHTPAPSRHRPAVAAPPPTFNVLTRRPETPDEAEIAANPRARSAKLRAAERTAVAPRPAAADELLPRLPSLADIMRGRP
;
A
#
# COMPACT_ATOMS: atom_id res chain seq x y z
N MET A 1 37.62 13.71 -46.47
CA MET A 1 36.27 14.18 -46.28
C MET A 1 35.66 13.33 -45.21
N MET A 2 35.52 13.90 -44.03
CA MET A 2 34.96 13.28 -42.83
C MET A 2 33.46 13.56 -42.76
N ALA A 3 32.64 12.55 -42.66
CA ALA A 3 31.21 12.72 -42.33
C ALA A 3 31.01 12.20 -40.90
N GLY A 4 30.84 13.12 -39.99
CA GLY A 4 30.47 12.85 -38.61
C GLY A 4 28.99 12.44 -38.52
N SER A 5 28.73 11.30 -37.90
CA SER A 5 27.37 10.88 -37.54
C SER A 5 27.05 11.39 -36.14
N ASP A 6 26.27 12.46 -36.08
CA ASP A 6 25.61 12.92 -34.86
C ASP A 6 24.56 11.88 -34.41
N SER A 7 24.88 11.11 -33.40
CA SER A 7 23.89 10.33 -32.68
C SER A 7 23.14 11.26 -31.71
N LYS A 8 22.00 11.79 -32.14
CA LYS A 8 21.05 12.42 -31.25
C LYS A 8 20.56 11.40 -30.22
N ALA A 9 20.96 11.60 -28.97
CA ALA A 9 20.33 10.96 -27.81
C ALA A 9 18.86 11.37 -27.80
N VAL A 10 17.97 10.41 -28.04
CA VAL A 10 16.54 10.57 -27.87
C VAL A 10 16.29 10.71 -26.38
N ALA A 11 15.94 11.91 -25.94
CA ALA A 11 15.46 12.16 -24.59
C ALA A 11 14.24 11.25 -24.33
N GLY A 12 14.38 10.35 -23.35
CA GLY A 12 13.33 9.43 -22.93
C GLY A 12 12.11 10.20 -22.48
N GLY A 13 11.07 10.20 -23.30
CA GLY A 13 9.74 10.59 -22.89
C GLY A 13 9.30 9.66 -21.75
N SER A 14 8.87 10.22 -20.63
CA SER A 14 8.31 9.51 -19.49
C SER A 14 7.23 8.55 -20.01
N ALA A 15 7.54 7.25 -20.01
CA ALA A 15 6.56 6.23 -20.33
C ALA A 15 5.38 6.41 -19.37
N ARG A 16 4.18 6.67 -19.89
CA ARG A 16 2.96 6.83 -19.08
C ARG A 16 2.83 5.59 -18.21
N HIS A 17 2.97 5.76 -16.91
CA HIS A 17 2.83 4.67 -15.95
C HIS A 17 1.39 4.16 -15.99
N ILE A 18 1.20 2.98 -16.57
CA ILE A 18 -0.10 2.31 -16.56
C ILE A 18 -0.27 1.65 -15.20
N PRO A 19 -1.33 1.99 -14.43
CA PRO A 19 -1.54 1.37 -13.13
C PRO A 19 -1.77 -0.13 -13.28
N VAL A 20 -1.39 -0.88 -12.26
CA VAL A 20 -1.53 -2.35 -12.22
C VAL A 20 -3.00 -2.72 -12.25
N LEU A 21 -3.38 -3.71 -13.06
CA LEU A 21 -4.77 -4.17 -13.23
C LEU A 21 -5.76 -3.04 -13.61
N ALA A 22 -5.26 -1.98 -14.30
CA ALA A 22 -6.04 -0.78 -14.59
C ALA A 22 -7.42 -1.06 -15.21
N ARG A 23 -7.46 -1.91 -16.26
CA ARG A 23 -8.71 -2.26 -16.93
C ARG A 23 -9.69 -2.96 -15.98
N ARG A 24 -9.21 -3.94 -15.21
CA ARG A 24 -10.04 -4.69 -14.26
C ARG A 24 -10.52 -3.80 -13.11
N CYS A 25 -9.67 -2.88 -12.63
CA CYS A 25 -10.11 -1.87 -11.67
C CYS A 25 -11.23 -1.00 -12.23
N GLY A 26 -11.12 -0.53 -13.47
CA GLY A 26 -12.17 0.23 -14.15
C GLY A 26 -13.46 -0.57 -14.29
N ASP A 27 -13.37 -1.84 -14.71
CA ASP A 27 -14.53 -2.73 -14.88
C ASP A 27 -15.29 -2.93 -13.54
N TRP A 28 -14.56 -3.14 -12.43
CA TRP A 28 -15.17 -3.33 -11.12
C TRP A 28 -15.63 -2.03 -10.46
N LEU A 29 -14.88 -0.95 -10.62
CA LEU A 29 -15.25 0.37 -10.08
C LEU A 29 -16.47 0.93 -10.82
N ALA A 30 -16.62 0.59 -12.11
CA ALA A 30 -17.72 0.96 -13.00
C ALA A 30 -18.07 2.45 -12.92
N PRO A 31 -17.15 3.37 -13.28
CA PRO A 31 -17.38 4.80 -13.18
C PRO A 31 -18.59 5.24 -14.00
N ARG A 32 -19.42 6.14 -13.41
CA ARG A 32 -20.66 6.66 -14.00
C ARG A 32 -20.58 8.17 -14.18
N ASP A 33 -21.31 8.68 -15.13
CA ASP A 33 -21.46 10.12 -15.35
C ASP A 33 -21.91 10.84 -14.08
N GLY A 34 -21.25 11.94 -13.76
CA GLY A 34 -21.53 12.75 -12.56
C GLY A 34 -21.14 12.09 -11.23
N GLY A 35 -20.62 10.85 -11.21
CA GLY A 35 -20.23 10.15 -10.00
C GLY A 35 -19.04 10.78 -9.29
N LEU A 36 -18.94 10.59 -7.96
CA LEU A 36 -17.81 10.99 -7.12
C LEU A 36 -16.99 9.75 -6.74
N TYR A 37 -15.71 9.77 -7.01
CA TYR A 37 -14.78 8.68 -6.75
C TYR A 37 -13.62 9.14 -5.88
N VAL A 38 -13.08 8.24 -5.07
CA VAL A 38 -11.86 8.47 -4.29
C VAL A 38 -10.76 7.55 -4.80
N ASP A 39 -9.67 8.13 -5.26
CA ASP A 39 -8.38 7.45 -5.45
C ASP A 39 -7.59 7.62 -4.16
N ALA A 40 -7.65 6.61 -3.28
CA ALA A 40 -7.12 6.68 -1.93
C ALA A 40 -5.59 6.61 -1.88
N THR A 41 -4.95 6.31 -3.01
CA THR A 41 -3.50 6.12 -3.20
C THR A 41 -3.08 6.75 -4.52
N PHE A 42 -3.21 8.07 -4.60
CA PHE A 42 -3.14 8.82 -5.87
C PHE A 42 -1.84 8.54 -6.66
N GLY A 43 -0.66 8.54 -6.00
CA GLY A 43 0.63 8.28 -6.62
C GLY A 43 0.89 9.14 -7.86
N ALA A 44 1.01 8.50 -9.02
CA ALA A 44 1.15 9.17 -10.32
C ALA A 44 -0.19 9.51 -11.00
N GLY A 45 -1.32 9.31 -10.33
CA GLY A 45 -2.66 9.64 -10.82
C GLY A 45 -3.22 8.68 -11.89
N GLY A 46 -2.73 7.45 -11.92
CA GLY A 46 -3.11 6.48 -12.95
C GLY A 46 -4.58 6.10 -12.89
N TYR A 47 -5.11 5.78 -11.70
CA TYR A 47 -6.53 5.46 -11.51
C TYR A 47 -7.40 6.71 -11.60
N ALA A 48 -6.95 7.86 -11.10
CA ALA A 48 -7.65 9.12 -11.28
C ALA A 48 -7.84 9.44 -12.76
N ARG A 49 -6.81 9.29 -13.61
CA ARG A 49 -6.94 9.47 -15.07
C ARG A 49 -7.95 8.49 -15.70
N LEU A 50 -7.95 7.24 -15.26
CA LEU A 50 -8.89 6.23 -15.76
C LEU A 50 -10.33 6.61 -15.43
N ILE A 51 -10.60 7.04 -14.20
CA ILE A 51 -11.95 7.45 -13.76
C ILE A 51 -12.40 8.71 -14.51
N LEU A 52 -11.52 9.68 -14.69
CA LEU A 52 -11.80 10.95 -15.37
C LEU A 52 -12.09 10.80 -16.87
N GLN A 53 -11.85 9.63 -17.48
CA GLN A 53 -12.31 9.33 -18.86
C GLN A 53 -13.83 9.24 -18.92
N THR A 54 -14.50 8.96 -17.82
CA THR A 54 -15.96 8.96 -17.75
C THR A 54 -16.46 10.42 -17.70
N PRO A 55 -17.36 10.83 -18.59
CA PRO A 55 -17.93 12.17 -18.59
C PRO A 55 -18.51 12.53 -17.23
N GLY A 56 -18.32 13.78 -16.78
CA GLY A 56 -18.88 14.27 -15.52
C GLY A 56 -18.33 13.63 -14.23
N ALA A 57 -17.61 12.51 -14.29
CA ALA A 57 -17.02 11.89 -13.12
C ALA A 57 -16.01 12.83 -12.43
N ARG A 58 -16.07 12.88 -11.10
CA ARG A 58 -15.19 13.68 -10.24
C ARG A 58 -14.34 12.76 -9.38
N VAL A 59 -13.11 13.17 -9.12
CA VAL A 59 -12.15 12.38 -8.33
C VAL A 59 -11.59 13.22 -7.19
N ILE A 60 -11.49 12.62 -6.02
CA ILE A 60 -10.66 13.08 -4.92
C ILE A 60 -9.48 12.14 -4.83
N GLY A 61 -8.28 12.63 -5.15
CA GLY A 61 -7.03 11.88 -5.04
C GLY A 61 -6.36 12.18 -3.71
N ILE A 62 -6.04 11.15 -2.95
CA ILE A 62 -5.39 11.26 -1.65
C ILE A 62 -4.00 10.62 -1.74
N ASP A 63 -2.99 11.32 -1.25
CA ASP A 63 -1.66 10.75 -1.04
C ASP A 63 -0.99 11.42 0.16
N ARG A 64 -0.24 10.65 0.92
CA ARG A 64 0.55 11.18 2.04
C ARG A 64 1.93 11.70 1.61
N ASP A 65 2.31 11.44 0.36
CA ASP A 65 3.56 11.91 -0.23
C ASP A 65 3.35 13.25 -0.94
N SER A 66 3.88 14.32 -0.36
CA SER A 66 3.80 15.66 -0.95
C SER A 66 4.38 15.73 -2.37
N ALA A 67 5.34 14.85 -2.70
CA ALA A 67 5.90 14.78 -4.05
C ALA A 67 4.88 14.25 -5.07
N ALA A 68 4.06 13.26 -4.67
CA ALA A 68 2.97 12.74 -5.50
C ALA A 68 1.91 13.82 -5.74
N ILE A 69 1.51 14.55 -4.68
CA ILE A 69 0.56 15.66 -4.77
C ILE A 69 1.08 16.75 -5.70
N ALA A 70 2.33 17.17 -5.55
CA ALA A 70 2.95 18.18 -6.42
C ALA A 70 3.02 17.72 -7.89
N ALA A 71 3.37 16.47 -8.14
CA ALA A 71 3.41 15.90 -9.49
C ALA A 71 2.03 15.81 -10.14
N GLY A 72 0.97 15.74 -9.35
CA GLY A 72 -0.42 15.69 -9.80
C GLY A 72 -0.99 17.03 -10.31
N ALA A 73 -0.31 18.16 -10.11
CA ALA A 73 -0.83 19.50 -10.43
C ALA A 73 -1.28 19.65 -11.90
N ALA A 74 -0.50 19.13 -12.84
CA ALA A 74 -0.87 19.17 -14.26
C ALA A 74 -2.18 18.39 -14.54
N LEU A 75 -2.41 17.26 -13.87
CA LEU A 75 -3.65 16.49 -14.01
C LEU A 75 -4.85 17.26 -13.42
N VAL A 76 -4.65 18.01 -12.33
CA VAL A 76 -5.71 18.87 -11.76
C VAL A 76 -6.14 19.92 -12.78
N GLU A 77 -5.19 20.58 -13.44
CA GLU A 77 -5.48 21.56 -14.50
C GLU A 77 -6.22 20.90 -15.69
N GLU A 78 -5.72 19.77 -16.20
CA GLU A 78 -6.35 19.00 -17.28
C GLU A 78 -7.79 18.57 -16.94
N ALA A 79 -8.04 18.27 -15.67
CA ALA A 79 -9.34 17.79 -15.20
C ALA A 79 -10.43 18.87 -15.10
N ASN A 80 -10.08 20.15 -15.26
CA ASN A 80 -11.03 21.28 -15.26
C ASN A 80 -12.04 21.23 -14.09
N GLY A 81 -11.53 21.19 -12.87
CA GLY A 81 -12.34 21.18 -11.64
C GLY A 81 -12.93 19.80 -11.26
N ARG A 82 -12.64 18.74 -12.02
CA ARG A 82 -13.12 17.38 -11.72
C ARG A 82 -12.15 16.56 -10.86
N LEU A 83 -10.94 17.05 -10.58
CA LEU A 83 -9.95 16.44 -9.71
C LEU A 83 -9.58 17.39 -8.58
N THR A 84 -9.66 16.89 -7.35
CA THR A 84 -9.12 17.55 -6.15
C THR A 84 -8.07 16.64 -5.53
N LEU A 85 -6.89 17.18 -5.19
CA LEU A 85 -5.84 16.44 -4.49
C LEU A 85 -5.80 16.85 -3.02
N VAL A 86 -5.63 15.88 -2.16
CA VAL A 86 -5.54 16.04 -0.70
C VAL A 86 -4.27 15.35 -0.21
N GLU A 87 -3.35 16.13 0.40
CA GLU A 87 -2.18 15.58 1.08
C GLU A 87 -2.60 15.09 2.45
N ASP A 88 -2.89 13.79 2.57
CA ASP A 88 -3.29 13.16 3.83
C ASP A 88 -3.10 11.64 3.75
N ARG A 89 -3.31 10.99 4.88
CA ARG A 89 -3.39 9.52 4.97
C ARG A 89 -4.77 9.05 4.48
N PHE A 90 -4.81 7.95 3.77
CA PHE A 90 -6.08 7.41 3.29
C PHE A 90 -7.00 6.89 4.42
N SER A 91 -6.50 6.71 5.65
CA SER A 91 -7.37 6.48 6.82
C SER A 91 -8.34 7.63 7.08
N ASN A 92 -8.05 8.84 6.58
CA ASN A 92 -8.90 10.03 6.69
C ASN A 92 -9.81 10.23 5.46
N LEU A 93 -9.91 9.24 4.55
CA LEU A 93 -10.63 9.41 3.27
C LEU A 93 -12.10 9.81 3.42
N ALA A 94 -12.79 9.39 4.49
CA ALA A 94 -14.18 9.77 4.72
C ALA A 94 -14.31 11.29 4.95
N TRP A 95 -13.40 11.88 5.72
CA TRP A 95 -13.32 13.33 5.89
C TRP A 95 -12.93 14.04 4.58
N ALA A 96 -11.91 13.55 3.89
CA ALA A 96 -11.45 14.12 2.63
C ALA A 96 -12.54 14.07 1.54
N ALA A 97 -13.39 13.05 1.54
CA ALA A 97 -14.51 12.90 0.62
C ALA A 97 -15.71 13.82 0.96
N GLY A 98 -15.73 14.43 2.13
CA GLY A 98 -16.81 15.31 2.58
C GLY A 98 -17.85 14.65 3.48
N GLY A 99 -17.59 13.44 3.99
CA GLY A 99 -18.43 12.80 4.99
C GLY A 99 -18.88 11.37 4.65
N GLU A 100 -20.02 10.99 5.21
CA GLU A 100 -20.61 9.67 5.07
C GLU A 100 -21.45 9.55 3.79
N ALA A 101 -21.45 8.36 3.19
CA ALA A 101 -22.29 8.00 2.04
C ALA A 101 -22.25 9.02 0.87
N VAL A 102 -21.05 9.50 0.54
CA VAL A 102 -20.84 10.52 -0.51
C VAL A 102 -20.18 9.97 -1.77
N ALA A 103 -19.36 8.90 -1.66
CA ALA A 103 -18.59 8.34 -2.77
C ALA A 103 -19.37 7.25 -3.51
N ASP A 104 -19.34 7.29 -4.85
CA ASP A 104 -19.88 6.26 -5.72
C ASP A 104 -18.87 5.10 -5.91
N GLY A 105 -17.58 5.36 -5.68
CA GLY A 105 -16.56 4.32 -5.68
C GLY A 105 -15.26 4.79 -5.04
N ILE A 106 -14.51 3.82 -4.51
CA ILE A 106 -13.21 4.03 -3.86
C ILE A 106 -12.23 2.98 -4.37
N VAL A 107 -11.05 3.41 -4.78
CA VAL A 107 -9.96 2.54 -5.19
C VAL A 107 -8.75 2.73 -4.29
N PHE A 108 -8.12 1.61 -3.91
CA PHE A 108 -6.82 1.55 -3.25
C PHE A 108 -5.83 0.79 -4.14
N ASP A 109 -4.69 1.40 -4.42
CA ASP A 109 -3.51 0.76 -5.03
C ASP A 109 -2.41 0.74 -3.98
N LEU A 110 -2.34 -0.36 -3.21
CA LEU A 110 -1.52 -0.43 -2.01
C LEU A 110 -0.02 -0.55 -2.34
N GLY A 111 0.81 -0.23 -1.36
CA GLY A 111 2.26 -0.36 -1.46
C GLY A 111 2.98 0.95 -1.78
N VAL A 112 4.09 0.86 -2.50
CA VAL A 112 4.96 2.00 -2.83
C VAL A 112 4.85 2.37 -4.30
N SER A 113 4.90 3.67 -4.59
CA SER A 113 4.92 4.16 -5.96
C SER A 113 6.25 3.83 -6.65
N SER A 114 6.24 3.77 -8.00
CA SER A 114 7.48 3.61 -8.77
C SER A 114 8.47 4.73 -8.49
N MET A 115 8.01 5.97 -8.28
CA MET A 115 8.85 7.11 -7.93
C MET A 115 9.62 6.85 -6.62
N GLN A 116 8.94 6.38 -5.58
CA GLN A 116 9.57 6.06 -4.29
C GLN A 116 10.62 4.96 -4.40
N LEU A 117 10.40 3.95 -5.26
CA LEU A 117 11.36 2.85 -5.47
C LEU A 117 12.58 3.24 -6.31
N ASP A 118 12.42 4.18 -7.23
CA ASP A 118 13.44 4.56 -8.19
C ASP A 118 14.33 5.71 -7.66
N GLU A 119 13.87 6.44 -6.62
CA GLU A 119 14.63 7.49 -5.94
C GLU A 119 15.48 6.90 -4.80
N ALA A 120 16.81 6.86 -4.97
CA ALA A 120 17.74 6.32 -3.97
C ALA A 120 17.63 7.03 -2.61
N GLU A 121 17.42 8.35 -2.62
CA GLU A 121 17.30 9.21 -1.43
C GLU A 121 16.09 8.87 -0.54
N ARG A 122 15.11 8.13 -1.07
CA ARG A 122 13.93 7.68 -0.32
C ARG A 122 14.17 6.39 0.49
N GLY A 123 15.23 5.64 0.18
CA GLY A 123 15.63 4.45 0.93
C GLY A 123 14.73 3.22 0.81
N PHE A 124 13.76 3.18 -0.10
CA PHE A 124 12.85 2.05 -0.28
C PHE A 124 13.50 0.85 -0.99
N SER A 125 14.58 1.08 -1.73
CA SER A 125 15.26 0.06 -2.52
C SER A 125 16.75 0.02 -2.17
N PHE A 126 17.33 -1.17 -2.25
CA PHE A 126 18.79 -1.38 -2.13
C PHE A 126 19.48 -1.57 -3.48
N ARG A 127 18.78 -1.31 -4.60
CA ARG A 127 19.38 -1.33 -5.95
C ARG A 127 20.41 -0.23 -6.11
N PHE A 128 20.12 0.92 -5.56
CA PHE A 128 21.01 2.06 -5.44
C PHE A 128 21.24 2.33 -3.96
N ASP A 129 22.45 2.75 -3.61
CA ASP A 129 22.75 3.13 -2.24
C ASP A 129 22.15 4.51 -1.93
N GLY A 130 21.54 4.62 -0.77
CA GLY A 130 20.90 5.84 -0.30
C GLY A 130 20.64 5.79 1.20
N PRO A 131 20.16 6.87 1.81
CA PRO A 131 19.78 6.90 3.22
C PRO A 131 18.75 5.81 3.54
N LEU A 132 18.86 5.17 4.68
CA LEU A 132 17.91 4.17 5.16
C LEU A 132 16.68 4.86 5.76
N ASP A 133 15.90 5.56 4.92
CA ASP A 133 14.75 6.37 5.36
C ASP A 133 13.45 5.56 5.37
N MET A 134 12.93 5.16 4.21
CA MET A 134 11.71 4.39 3.98
C MET A 134 10.39 5.09 4.37
N ARG A 135 10.39 6.36 4.74
CA ARG A 135 9.14 7.10 5.03
C ARG A 135 8.42 7.46 3.75
N MET A 136 7.12 7.15 3.67
CA MET A 136 6.27 7.59 2.54
C MET A 136 5.94 9.08 2.65
N GLY A 137 5.68 9.59 3.86
CA GLY A 137 5.66 11.02 4.20
C GLY A 137 7.04 11.49 4.65
N ARG A 138 7.14 12.73 5.16
CA ARG A 138 8.41 13.29 5.65
C ARG A 138 8.54 13.27 7.17
N GLU A 139 7.48 12.89 7.87
CA GLU A 139 7.41 12.93 9.33
C GLU A 139 7.66 11.57 9.98
N GLY A 140 8.09 11.61 11.24
CA GLY A 140 8.29 10.43 12.06
C GLY A 140 9.67 9.79 11.92
N PRO A 141 9.90 8.65 12.60
CA PRO A 141 11.16 7.91 12.57
C PRO A 141 11.43 7.27 11.24
N THR A 142 12.69 7.20 10.85
CA THR A 142 13.20 6.51 9.68
C THR A 142 13.43 5.02 9.95
N ALA A 143 13.66 4.23 8.90
CA ALA A 143 14.09 2.85 9.06
C ALA A 143 15.47 2.75 9.77
N ALA A 144 16.36 3.72 9.56
CA ALA A 144 17.62 3.80 10.28
C ALA A 144 17.38 3.96 11.79
N ASP A 145 16.43 4.79 12.22
CA ASP A 145 16.07 4.95 13.64
C ASP A 145 15.56 3.64 14.24
N ILE A 146 14.73 2.88 13.51
CA ILE A 146 14.25 1.58 13.95
C ILE A 146 15.40 0.59 14.08
N VAL A 147 16.26 0.52 13.08
CA VAL A 147 17.44 -0.35 13.09
C VAL A 147 18.39 0.02 14.22
N ALA A 148 18.55 1.30 14.51
CA ALA A 148 19.40 1.79 15.60
C ALA A 148 18.85 1.47 16.99
N ARG A 149 17.53 1.55 17.22
CA ARG A 149 16.92 1.56 18.56
C ARG A 149 16.22 0.26 18.94
N ALA A 150 15.60 -0.44 17.99
CA ALA A 150 14.82 -1.64 18.30
C ALA A 150 15.68 -2.75 18.92
N GLY A 151 15.18 -3.41 19.97
CA GLY A 151 15.83 -4.57 20.57
C GLY A 151 15.89 -5.76 19.60
N GLU A 152 16.80 -6.72 19.84
CA GLU A 152 16.93 -7.92 19.00
C GLU A 152 15.59 -8.66 18.87
N ARG A 153 14.85 -8.79 19.98
CA ARG A 153 13.56 -9.45 20.03
C ARG A 153 12.51 -8.73 19.18
N ASP A 154 12.47 -7.40 19.27
CA ASP A 154 11.51 -6.58 18.52
C ASP A 154 11.81 -6.58 17.04
N LEU A 155 13.09 -6.43 16.65
CA LEU A 155 13.52 -6.57 15.25
C LEU A 155 13.15 -7.95 14.69
N ALA A 156 13.39 -9.01 15.46
CA ALA A 156 13.04 -10.36 15.03
C ALA A 156 11.52 -10.50 14.83
N ALA A 157 10.70 -9.94 15.74
CA ALA A 157 9.25 -9.95 15.63
C ALA A 157 8.75 -9.19 14.39
N ILE A 158 9.28 -7.98 14.16
CA ILE A 158 8.96 -7.14 12.99
C ILE A 158 9.31 -7.89 11.69
N ILE A 159 10.55 -8.38 11.58
CA ILE A 159 11.05 -9.05 10.36
C ILE A 159 10.29 -10.36 10.11
N ALA A 160 10.02 -11.15 11.15
CA ALA A 160 9.27 -12.40 11.01
C ALA A 160 7.83 -12.17 10.56
N THR A 161 7.15 -11.18 11.18
CA THR A 161 5.72 -10.97 10.99
C THR A 161 5.43 -10.19 9.71
N LEU A 162 6.12 -9.07 9.50
CA LEU A 162 5.85 -8.17 8.37
C LEU A 162 6.63 -8.54 7.10
N GLY A 163 7.77 -9.22 7.26
CA GLY A 163 8.55 -9.75 6.14
C GLY A 163 8.21 -11.19 5.78
N GLU A 164 7.44 -11.89 6.63
CA GLU A 164 7.23 -13.33 6.53
C GLU A 164 8.59 -14.09 6.38
N GLU A 165 9.63 -13.61 7.12
CA GLU A 165 11.00 -14.08 7.02
C GLU A 165 11.30 -15.17 8.07
N ARG A 166 11.66 -16.36 7.62
CA ARG A 166 11.94 -17.52 8.47
C ARG A 166 13.23 -17.37 9.29
N HIS A 167 14.21 -16.63 8.76
CA HIS A 167 15.52 -16.42 9.39
C HIS A 167 15.58 -15.13 10.22
N ALA A 168 14.42 -14.53 10.56
CA ALA A 168 14.30 -13.25 11.23
C ALA A 168 15.16 -13.10 12.49
N ARG A 169 15.27 -14.13 13.34
CA ARG A 169 16.10 -14.11 14.57
C ARG A 169 17.59 -13.96 14.24
N GLY A 170 18.08 -14.68 13.24
CA GLY A 170 19.48 -14.60 12.80
C GLY A 170 19.80 -13.23 12.21
N ILE A 171 18.88 -12.71 11.40
CA ILE A 171 18.98 -11.37 10.80
C ILE A 171 18.97 -10.29 11.88
N ALA A 172 18.03 -10.33 12.82
CA ALA A 172 17.95 -9.36 13.93
C ALA A 172 19.24 -9.34 14.75
N ARG A 173 19.76 -10.52 15.12
CA ARG A 173 21.05 -10.64 15.84
C ARG A 173 22.20 -10.04 15.05
N ALA A 174 22.25 -10.28 13.73
CA ALA A 174 23.30 -9.72 12.86
C ALA A 174 23.20 -8.19 12.78
N ILE A 175 21.99 -7.63 12.69
CA ILE A 175 21.76 -6.19 12.72
C ILE A 175 22.24 -5.59 14.03
N VAL A 176 21.84 -6.15 15.18
CA VAL A 176 22.23 -5.66 16.51
C VAL A 176 23.74 -5.72 16.69
N LYS A 177 24.38 -6.81 16.24
CA LYS A 177 25.84 -6.93 16.27
C LYS A 177 26.52 -5.89 15.39
N ALA A 178 26.04 -5.70 14.16
CA ALA A 178 26.64 -4.78 13.19
C ALA A 178 26.52 -3.32 13.66
N ARG A 179 25.34 -2.89 14.15
CA ARG A 179 25.16 -1.51 14.66
C ARG A 179 25.99 -1.21 15.90
N GLY A 180 26.37 -2.21 16.68
CA GLY A 180 27.29 -2.05 17.81
C GLY A 180 28.73 -1.74 17.40
N ALA A 181 29.13 -2.05 16.15
CA ALA A 181 30.43 -1.73 15.60
C ALA A 181 30.41 -0.38 14.83
N ALA A 182 29.36 -0.13 14.05
CA ALA A 182 29.16 1.12 13.31
C ALA A 182 27.66 1.33 13.03
N PRO A 183 27.15 2.58 12.99
CA PRO A 183 25.76 2.86 12.60
C PRO A 183 25.40 2.26 11.22
N ILE A 184 24.15 1.80 11.08
CA ILE A 184 23.60 1.30 9.81
C ILE A 184 22.67 2.39 9.27
N GLU A 185 23.20 3.25 8.41
CA GLU A 185 22.52 4.45 7.94
C GLU A 185 22.13 4.38 6.46
N THR A 186 22.66 3.38 5.72
CA THR A 186 22.39 3.26 4.28
C THR A 186 21.72 1.94 3.91
N THR A 187 21.02 1.97 2.80
CA THR A 187 20.32 0.80 2.26
C THR A 187 21.30 -0.33 1.92
N ARG A 188 22.46 -0.01 1.37
CA ARG A 188 23.51 -0.99 1.04
C ARG A 188 24.06 -1.66 2.29
N THR A 189 24.41 -0.89 3.30
CA THR A 189 24.94 -1.42 4.56
C THR A 189 23.96 -2.42 5.20
N LEU A 190 22.68 -2.07 5.27
CA LEU A 190 21.66 -2.99 5.78
C LEU A 190 21.54 -4.24 4.91
N ALA A 191 21.46 -4.08 3.59
CA ALA A 191 21.31 -5.21 2.65
C ALA A 191 22.49 -6.21 2.77
N GLU A 192 23.71 -5.72 2.93
CA GLU A 192 24.91 -6.55 3.13
C GLU A 192 24.90 -7.31 4.47
N VAL A 193 24.46 -6.65 5.55
CA VAL A 193 24.31 -7.29 6.86
C VAL A 193 23.30 -8.44 6.78
N VAL A 194 22.16 -8.20 6.14
CA VAL A 194 21.09 -9.20 5.97
C VAL A 194 21.55 -10.35 5.08
N ALA A 195 22.19 -10.05 3.94
CA ALA A 195 22.68 -11.08 3.00
C ALA A 195 23.69 -12.02 3.66
N ARG A 196 24.62 -11.49 4.44
CA ARG A 196 25.59 -12.29 5.21
C ARG A 196 24.89 -13.18 6.26
N ALA A 197 23.88 -12.66 6.94
CA ALA A 197 23.12 -13.42 7.93
C ALA A 197 22.27 -14.55 7.31
N ALA A 198 21.80 -14.36 6.08
CA ALA A 198 21.03 -15.38 5.33
C ALA A 198 21.90 -16.51 4.74
N GLY A 199 23.21 -16.48 4.93
CA GLY A 199 24.14 -17.56 4.54
C GLY A 199 24.49 -17.61 3.07
N GLY A 200 24.38 -16.51 2.31
CA GLY A 200 24.88 -16.40 0.94
C GLY A 200 24.23 -17.34 -0.09
N ARG A 201 23.10 -17.95 0.21
CA ARG A 201 22.38 -18.84 -0.72
C ARG A 201 21.83 -18.03 -1.88
N GLU A 202 22.04 -18.53 -3.10
CA GLU A 202 21.29 -18.04 -4.26
C GLU A 202 19.81 -18.33 -4.07
N LEU A 203 19.05 -17.31 -3.76
CA LEU A 203 17.59 -17.35 -3.63
C LEU A 203 16.98 -16.71 -4.89
N ALA A 204 15.77 -17.14 -5.25
CA ALA A 204 15.01 -16.54 -6.35
C ALA A 204 14.75 -15.03 -6.17
N ILE A 205 14.82 -14.54 -4.92
CA ILE A 205 14.75 -13.12 -4.55
C ILE A 205 15.92 -12.79 -3.62
N HIS A 206 16.40 -11.55 -3.68
CA HIS A 206 17.48 -11.09 -2.83
C HIS A 206 17.14 -11.24 -1.35
N PRO A 207 18.04 -11.75 -0.47
CA PRO A 207 17.77 -12.03 0.94
C PRO A 207 17.23 -10.82 1.72
N ALA A 208 17.66 -9.60 1.39
CA ALA A 208 17.22 -8.39 2.07
C ALA A 208 15.78 -7.98 1.73
N THR A 209 15.18 -8.48 0.65
CA THR A 209 13.85 -8.03 0.19
C THR A 209 12.79 -8.10 1.29
N ARG A 210 12.72 -9.20 2.04
CA ARG A 210 11.73 -9.38 3.11
C ARG A 210 12.00 -8.49 4.31
N THR A 211 13.26 -8.26 4.65
CA THR A 211 13.65 -7.34 5.74
C THR A 211 13.30 -5.90 5.37
N PHE A 212 13.56 -5.47 4.12
CA PHE A 212 13.18 -4.15 3.63
C PHE A 212 11.66 -3.97 3.62
N GLN A 213 10.91 -4.97 3.14
CA GLN A 213 9.44 -4.97 3.23
C GLN A 213 8.97 -4.81 4.68
N ALA A 214 9.53 -5.56 5.61
CA ALA A 214 9.13 -5.51 7.02
C ALA A 214 9.35 -4.13 7.64
N LEU A 215 10.53 -3.54 7.42
CA LEU A 215 10.86 -2.21 7.93
C LEU A 215 9.97 -1.14 7.29
N ARG A 216 9.74 -1.20 5.99
CA ARG A 216 8.85 -0.29 5.27
C ARG A 216 7.43 -0.30 5.84
N ILE A 217 6.84 -1.49 5.96
CA ILE A 217 5.50 -1.67 6.53
C ILE A 217 5.44 -1.11 7.95
N PHE A 218 6.47 -1.36 8.75
CA PHE A 218 6.52 -0.93 10.14
C PHE A 218 6.68 0.58 10.29
N VAL A 219 7.62 1.20 9.57
CA VAL A 219 7.88 2.65 9.59
C VAL A 219 6.63 3.44 9.20
N ASN A 220 5.89 2.93 8.21
CA ASN A 220 4.73 3.63 7.64
C ASN A 220 3.39 3.24 8.26
N ASP A 221 3.37 2.30 9.20
CA ASP A 221 2.13 1.71 9.75
C ASP A 221 1.15 1.26 8.64
N GLU A 222 1.69 0.64 7.56
CA GLU A 222 0.92 0.37 6.34
C GLU A 222 -0.32 -0.50 6.61
N LEU A 223 -0.19 -1.52 7.46
CA LEU A 223 -1.31 -2.41 7.78
C LEU A 223 -2.36 -1.73 8.65
N GLY A 224 -1.94 -0.89 9.62
CA GLY A 224 -2.84 -0.09 10.43
C GLY A 224 -3.60 0.94 9.60
N GLU A 225 -2.90 1.62 8.70
CA GLU A 225 -3.52 2.54 7.75
C GLU A 225 -4.55 1.81 6.87
N LEU A 226 -4.20 0.63 6.34
CA LEU A 226 -5.12 -0.16 5.52
C LEU A 226 -6.40 -0.54 6.30
N ALA A 227 -6.26 -1.04 7.53
CA ALA A 227 -7.41 -1.43 8.33
C ALA A 227 -8.35 -0.24 8.62
N ARG A 228 -7.78 0.92 8.98
CA ARG A 228 -8.54 2.16 9.20
C ARG A 228 -9.11 2.71 7.89
N GLY A 229 -8.34 2.67 6.79
CA GLY A 229 -8.80 3.12 5.47
C GLY A 229 -9.98 2.31 4.94
N LEU A 230 -9.99 0.99 5.14
CA LEU A 230 -11.12 0.14 4.77
C LEU A 230 -12.38 0.48 5.57
N ALA A 231 -12.26 0.76 6.87
CA ALA A 231 -13.37 1.21 7.70
C ALA A 231 -13.88 2.60 7.28
N ALA A 232 -12.97 3.52 6.94
CA ALA A 232 -13.33 4.83 6.41
C ALA A 232 -14.02 4.70 5.03
N ALA A 233 -13.59 3.76 4.18
CA ALA A 233 -14.25 3.48 2.90
C ALA A 233 -15.67 2.92 3.09
N GLU A 234 -15.89 2.05 4.08
CA GLU A 234 -17.23 1.58 4.42
C GLU A 234 -18.17 2.73 4.79
N THR A 235 -17.66 3.73 5.49
CA THR A 235 -18.40 4.93 5.90
C THR A 235 -18.68 5.88 4.72
N ALA A 236 -17.68 6.13 3.88
CA ALA A 236 -17.76 7.10 2.80
C ALA A 236 -18.58 6.62 1.59
N LEU A 237 -18.66 5.30 1.37
CA LEU A 237 -19.38 4.72 0.24
C LEU A 237 -20.89 4.84 0.38
N LYS A 238 -21.54 5.31 -0.68
CA LYS A 238 -23.01 5.23 -0.85
C LYS A 238 -23.47 3.76 -0.93
N PRO A 239 -24.75 3.48 -0.65
CA PRO A 239 -25.36 2.23 -1.09
C PRO A 239 -25.12 2.00 -2.59
N ASN A 240 -24.74 0.77 -2.98
CA ASN A 240 -24.31 0.35 -4.32
C ASN A 240 -22.97 0.98 -4.78
N GLY A 241 -22.29 1.73 -3.93
CA GLY A 241 -20.93 2.22 -4.19
C GLY A 241 -19.91 1.07 -4.23
N ARG A 242 -18.85 1.22 -5.01
CA ARG A 242 -17.86 0.18 -5.29
C ARG A 242 -16.57 0.40 -4.51
N LEU A 243 -16.11 -0.65 -3.83
CA LEU A 243 -14.78 -0.72 -3.22
C LEU A 243 -13.89 -1.61 -4.07
N VAL A 244 -12.76 -1.10 -4.56
CA VAL A 244 -11.76 -1.87 -5.30
C VAL A 244 -10.42 -1.71 -4.60
N VAL A 245 -9.76 -2.82 -4.30
CA VAL A 245 -8.46 -2.82 -3.60
C VAL A 245 -7.48 -3.69 -4.35
N VAL A 246 -6.34 -3.13 -4.71
CA VAL A 246 -5.18 -3.84 -5.27
C VAL A 246 -4.11 -3.96 -4.18
N ALA A 247 -3.76 -5.18 -3.82
CA ALA A 247 -2.76 -5.53 -2.82
C ALA A 247 -1.55 -6.19 -3.49
N PHE A 248 -0.33 -5.96 -2.97
CA PHE A 248 0.92 -6.47 -3.55
C PHE A 248 1.61 -7.53 -2.70
N HIS A 249 1.17 -7.73 -1.47
CA HIS A 249 1.69 -8.80 -0.61
C HIS A 249 0.59 -9.49 0.20
N SER A 250 0.95 -10.65 0.76
CA SER A 250 0.05 -11.57 1.46
C SER A 250 -0.65 -10.95 2.68
N LEU A 251 0.01 -10.04 3.39
CA LEU A 251 -0.53 -9.42 4.60
C LEU A 251 -1.65 -8.43 4.26
N GLU A 252 -1.46 -7.59 3.23
CA GLU A 252 -2.50 -6.70 2.71
C GLU A 252 -3.72 -7.50 2.23
N ASP A 253 -3.50 -8.49 1.35
CA ASP A 253 -4.57 -9.34 0.83
C ASP A 253 -5.35 -10.04 1.95
N ARG A 254 -4.66 -10.46 3.01
CA ARG A 254 -5.28 -11.08 4.19
C ARG A 254 -6.18 -10.12 4.93
N ILE A 255 -5.75 -8.87 5.17
CA ILE A 255 -6.55 -7.84 5.83
C ILE A 255 -7.79 -7.54 5.00
N VAL A 256 -7.65 -7.27 3.70
CA VAL A 256 -8.79 -6.99 2.81
C VAL A 256 -9.76 -8.17 2.78
N LYS A 257 -9.25 -9.39 2.61
CA LYS A 257 -10.07 -10.61 2.62
C LYS A 257 -10.85 -10.77 3.93
N THR A 258 -10.19 -10.59 5.08
CA THR A 258 -10.82 -10.75 6.40
C THR A 258 -11.87 -9.68 6.61
N PHE A 259 -11.53 -8.40 6.32
CA PHE A 259 -12.47 -7.27 6.39
C PHE A 259 -13.74 -7.52 5.57
N LEU A 260 -13.60 -7.91 4.30
CA LEU A 260 -14.73 -8.19 3.44
C LEU A 260 -15.53 -9.42 3.87
N ALA A 261 -14.86 -10.47 4.34
CA ALA A 261 -15.52 -11.68 4.82
C ALA A 261 -16.41 -11.40 6.05
N GLU A 262 -15.90 -10.66 7.03
CA GLU A 262 -16.66 -10.27 8.22
C GLU A 262 -17.89 -9.43 7.89
N ARG A 263 -17.82 -8.63 6.85
CA ARG A 263 -18.86 -7.68 6.43
C ARG A 263 -19.83 -8.20 5.38
N SER A 264 -19.52 -9.34 4.78
CA SER A 264 -20.36 -9.95 3.74
C SER A 264 -21.13 -11.19 4.19
N HIS A 265 -20.74 -11.81 5.29
CA HIS A 265 -21.37 -13.03 5.77
C HIS A 265 -22.29 -12.75 6.96
N THR A 266 -23.51 -13.32 6.88
CA THR A 266 -24.31 -13.57 8.06
C THR A 266 -23.94 -14.98 8.54
N PRO A 267 -23.31 -15.14 9.72
CA PRO A 267 -23.00 -16.46 10.24
C PRO A 267 -24.25 -17.33 10.29
N ALA A 268 -24.17 -18.54 9.76
CA ALA A 268 -25.26 -19.50 9.89
C ALA A 268 -25.52 -19.80 11.37
N PRO A 269 -26.79 -19.92 11.80
CA PRO A 269 -27.09 -20.28 13.18
C PRO A 269 -26.44 -21.62 13.52
N SER A 270 -25.60 -21.62 14.55
CA SER A 270 -24.98 -22.85 15.07
C SER A 270 -25.96 -23.52 16.03
N ARG A 271 -26.15 -24.83 15.90
CA ARG A 271 -26.98 -25.62 16.80
C ARG A 271 -26.49 -25.63 18.27
N HIS A 272 -25.25 -25.15 18.49
CA HIS A 272 -24.57 -25.18 19.80
C HIS A 272 -24.30 -23.78 20.39
N ARG A 273 -24.75 -22.70 19.72
CA ARG A 273 -24.68 -21.35 20.30
C ARG A 273 -26.06 -20.70 20.28
N PRO A 274 -26.44 -19.97 21.34
CA PRO A 274 -27.66 -19.13 21.29
C PRO A 274 -27.62 -18.28 20.03
N ALA A 275 -28.76 -18.13 19.34
CA ALA A 275 -28.89 -17.32 18.14
C ALA A 275 -28.68 -15.83 18.52
N VAL A 276 -27.43 -15.40 18.60
CA VAL A 276 -27.10 -13.98 18.54
C VAL A 276 -27.34 -13.58 17.10
N ALA A 277 -28.31 -12.68 16.88
CA ALA A 277 -28.59 -12.17 15.54
C ALA A 277 -27.30 -11.56 14.98
N ALA A 278 -26.75 -12.22 13.96
CA ALA A 278 -25.57 -11.68 13.30
C ALA A 278 -25.91 -10.36 12.63
N PRO A 279 -25.04 -9.35 12.70
CA PRO A 279 -25.29 -8.07 12.05
C PRO A 279 -25.45 -8.28 10.53
N PRO A 280 -26.41 -7.59 9.89
CA PRO A 280 -26.64 -7.73 8.47
C PRO A 280 -25.40 -7.32 7.66
N PRO A 281 -25.19 -7.90 6.45
CA PRO A 281 -24.02 -7.61 5.64
C PRO A 281 -23.98 -6.16 5.16
N THR A 282 -22.81 -5.52 5.28
CA THR A 282 -22.58 -4.15 4.81
C THR A 282 -21.94 -4.12 3.44
N PHE A 283 -21.38 -5.25 2.97
CA PHE A 283 -20.84 -5.43 1.62
C PHE A 283 -21.35 -6.72 0.96
N ASN A 284 -21.50 -6.66 -0.35
CA ASN A 284 -21.61 -7.81 -1.25
C ASN A 284 -20.26 -8.01 -1.94
N VAL A 285 -19.58 -9.12 -1.71
CA VAL A 285 -18.30 -9.42 -2.36
C VAL A 285 -18.54 -9.77 -3.83
N LEU A 286 -17.89 -9.02 -4.73
CA LEU A 286 -18.00 -9.22 -6.18
C LEU A 286 -16.97 -10.22 -6.69
N THR A 287 -15.74 -10.20 -6.14
CA THR A 287 -14.66 -11.12 -6.49
C THR A 287 -14.54 -12.25 -5.45
N ARG A 288 -15.06 -13.44 -5.72
CA ARG A 288 -14.93 -14.58 -4.81
C ARG A 288 -13.48 -15.02 -4.61
N ARG A 289 -12.67 -14.92 -5.68
CA ARG A 289 -11.21 -15.10 -5.66
C ARG A 289 -10.56 -13.78 -6.08
N PRO A 290 -9.35 -13.46 -5.60
CA PRO A 290 -8.67 -12.27 -6.08
C PRO A 290 -8.38 -12.43 -7.57
N GLU A 291 -8.52 -11.34 -8.33
CA GLU A 291 -8.02 -11.28 -9.69
C GLU A 291 -6.54 -10.97 -9.68
N THR A 292 -5.81 -11.56 -10.61
CA THR A 292 -4.36 -11.42 -10.74
C THR A 292 -4.00 -10.95 -12.15
N PRO A 293 -2.88 -10.25 -12.35
CA PRO A 293 -2.44 -9.85 -13.68
C PRO A 293 -2.18 -11.06 -14.55
N ASP A 294 -2.39 -10.91 -15.86
CA ASP A 294 -2.04 -11.91 -16.83
C ASP A 294 -0.54 -11.86 -17.20
N GLU A 295 -0.07 -12.83 -18.00
CA GLU A 295 1.33 -12.93 -18.40
C GLU A 295 1.80 -11.71 -19.21
N ALA A 296 0.93 -11.12 -20.03
CA ALA A 296 1.27 -9.95 -20.83
C ALA A 296 1.48 -8.72 -19.94
N GLU A 297 0.63 -8.53 -18.93
CA GLU A 297 0.78 -7.45 -17.95
C GLU A 297 2.05 -7.64 -17.11
N ILE A 298 2.34 -8.87 -16.66
CA ILE A 298 3.56 -9.19 -15.90
C ILE A 298 4.81 -8.95 -16.76
N ALA A 299 4.78 -9.29 -18.04
CA ALA A 299 5.90 -9.06 -18.96
C ALA A 299 6.14 -7.55 -19.17
N ALA A 300 5.08 -6.76 -19.30
CA ALA A 300 5.15 -5.30 -19.44
C ALA A 300 5.54 -4.60 -18.12
N ASN A 301 5.06 -5.11 -16.98
CA ASN A 301 5.33 -4.58 -15.64
C ASN A 301 5.60 -5.71 -14.64
N PRO A 302 6.86 -6.14 -14.46
CA PRO A 302 7.21 -7.20 -13.51
C PRO A 302 6.79 -6.92 -12.04
N ARG A 303 6.58 -5.65 -11.67
CA ARG A 303 6.09 -5.25 -10.34
C ARG A 303 4.64 -5.70 -10.11
N ALA A 304 3.86 -5.93 -11.17
CA ALA A 304 2.49 -6.42 -11.10
C ALA A 304 2.37 -7.89 -10.65
N ARG A 305 3.44 -8.70 -10.75
CA ARG A 305 3.41 -10.17 -10.52
C ARG A 305 2.65 -10.61 -9.27
N SER A 306 2.77 -9.87 -8.17
CA SER A 306 2.18 -10.22 -6.88
C SER A 306 0.83 -9.55 -6.64
N ALA A 307 0.34 -8.74 -7.58
CA ALA A 307 -0.88 -7.98 -7.41
C ALA A 307 -2.11 -8.87 -7.31
N LYS A 308 -3.02 -8.48 -6.42
CA LYS A 308 -4.30 -9.15 -6.18
C LYS A 308 -5.39 -8.10 -6.02
N LEU A 309 -6.34 -8.12 -6.92
CA LEU A 309 -7.50 -7.23 -6.89
C LEU A 309 -8.68 -7.91 -6.19
N ARG A 310 -9.30 -7.18 -5.25
CA ARG A 310 -10.58 -7.53 -4.66
C ARG A 310 -11.58 -6.40 -4.85
N ALA A 311 -12.83 -6.76 -5.14
CA ALA A 311 -13.92 -5.82 -5.31
C ALA A 311 -15.15 -6.22 -4.51
N ALA A 312 -15.84 -5.21 -3.97
CA ALA A 312 -17.08 -5.38 -3.24
C ALA A 312 -18.02 -4.18 -3.50
N GLU A 313 -19.30 -4.39 -3.28
CA GLU A 313 -20.35 -3.38 -3.39
C GLU A 313 -20.96 -3.11 -2.03
N ARG A 314 -21.10 -1.84 -1.68
CA ARG A 314 -21.71 -1.38 -0.44
C ARG A 314 -23.22 -1.66 -0.45
N THR A 315 -23.75 -2.22 0.66
CA THR A 315 -25.20 -2.37 0.86
C THR A 315 -25.81 -1.09 1.46
N ALA A 316 -27.12 -1.08 1.68
CA ALA A 316 -27.80 0.04 2.36
C ALA A 316 -27.71 -0.04 3.90
N VAL A 317 -27.08 -1.07 4.44
CA VAL A 317 -26.93 -1.24 5.89
C VAL A 317 -25.93 -0.23 6.46
N ALA A 318 -26.19 0.34 7.63
CA ALA A 318 -25.27 1.28 8.26
C ALA A 318 -23.84 0.71 8.44
N PRO A 319 -22.79 1.54 8.34
CA PRO A 319 -21.40 1.10 8.55
C PRO A 319 -21.24 0.47 9.93
N ARG A 320 -20.39 -0.53 10.04
CA ARG A 320 -20.05 -1.12 11.33
C ARG A 320 -18.96 -0.31 12.03
N PRO A 321 -18.92 -0.29 13.37
CA PRO A 321 -17.81 0.30 14.10
C PRO A 321 -16.47 -0.29 13.62
N ALA A 322 -15.45 0.56 13.53
CA ALA A 322 -14.13 0.14 13.14
C ALA A 322 -13.50 -0.70 14.26
N ALA A 323 -13.24 -1.97 13.98
CA ALA A 323 -12.42 -2.85 14.81
C ALA A 323 -11.06 -3.08 14.11
N ALA A 324 -10.42 -1.97 13.70
CA ALA A 324 -9.19 -2.02 12.89
C ALA A 324 -8.08 -2.83 13.57
N ASP A 325 -7.94 -2.71 14.88
CA ASP A 325 -6.89 -3.39 15.64
C ASP A 325 -7.03 -4.92 15.66
N GLU A 326 -8.24 -5.45 15.47
CA GLU A 326 -8.49 -6.91 15.44
C GLU A 326 -7.91 -7.57 14.17
N LEU A 327 -7.71 -6.78 13.11
CA LEU A 327 -7.12 -7.22 11.85
C LEU A 327 -5.59 -7.22 11.86
N LEU A 328 -4.98 -6.61 12.88
CA LEU A 328 -3.54 -6.36 12.92
C LEU A 328 -2.77 -7.44 13.68
N PRO A 329 -1.55 -7.76 13.24
CA PRO A 329 -0.66 -8.61 14.03
C PRO A 329 -0.20 -7.88 15.30
N ARG A 330 0.00 -8.62 16.37
CA ARG A 330 0.55 -8.06 17.62
C ARG A 330 2.05 -7.80 17.46
N LEU A 331 2.42 -6.55 17.43
CA LEU A 331 3.81 -6.07 17.33
C LEU A 331 4.07 -4.96 18.37
N PRO A 332 5.35 -4.69 18.70
CA PRO A 332 5.70 -3.50 19.47
C PRO A 332 5.24 -2.25 18.70
N SER A 333 4.78 -1.23 19.41
CA SER A 333 4.46 0.02 18.75
C SER A 333 5.74 0.78 18.35
N LEU A 334 5.64 1.62 17.30
CA LEU A 334 6.73 2.50 16.91
C LEU A 334 7.18 3.41 18.07
N ALA A 335 6.21 3.92 18.85
CA ALA A 335 6.47 4.73 20.02
C ALA A 335 7.22 3.96 21.13
N ASP A 336 6.95 2.67 21.33
CA ASP A 336 7.68 1.86 22.33
C ASP A 336 9.15 1.67 21.92
N ILE A 337 9.40 1.40 20.64
CA ILE A 337 10.77 1.30 20.11
C ILE A 337 11.51 2.61 20.27
N MET A 338 10.88 3.73 19.92
CA MET A 338 11.52 5.05 19.98
C MET A 338 11.83 5.51 21.41
N ARG A 339 11.03 5.08 22.38
CA ARG A 339 11.28 5.32 23.80
C ARG A 339 12.38 4.46 24.41
N GLY A 340 12.84 3.44 23.69
CA GLY A 340 13.89 2.56 24.18
C GLY A 340 13.46 1.74 25.38
N ARG A 341 12.33 1.02 25.30
CA ARG A 341 12.00 0.05 26.37
C ARG A 341 13.03 -1.07 26.39
N PRO A 342 13.60 -1.38 27.59
CA PRO A 342 14.58 -2.43 27.75
C PRO A 342 14.02 -3.82 27.46
#